data_b6641c300b584f78668cab5ffa6387d5
#
_entry.id   b6641c300b584f78668cab5ffa6387d5
#
_cell.length_a   1.000
_cell.length_b   1.000
_cell.length_c   1.000
_cell.angle_alpha   90.00
_cell.angle_beta   90.00
_cell.angle_gamma   90.00
#
_symmetry.space_group_name_H-M   'P 1'
#
loop_
_entity.id
_entity.type
_entity.pdbx_description
1 polymer ?
#
loop_
_entity_poly.entity_id
_entity_poly.type
_entity_poly.pdbx_seq_one_letter_code
_entity_poly.pdbx_strand_id
1 'polypeptide(L)'
;MSYITDVHARQILDSRGNPTVEVDVITESGILGRAAVPSGASTGKHEAVELRDNNKSLYLGKGVLKAVHNVNEEIADKLIGLNVNEQAFIDSMLIDIDGTENKSKLGANATLAVSMAVAKAAAVESKLPLFRYLGGVNSTILPIPLMNILNGGAHADNKIDFQEFMIVPVGAESFSEGLRWGVEIFHHLKTVLKKKGYSTNVGDEGGFAPDIQSNEEAIETVLLAIEAAGYKPGSQIGIAMDAATSEMYNEKDGTYSFYKSSKKVISRDEMVDYWTNWLNTYPIVSIEDGMAEDDWEGWKKHTNAIGKKCQLVGDDLFVTNVKRLQKGINEGIGNSILIKVNQIGTVTETINAVQLAQTNGYSSIMSHRSGETEDTTIADLAVALNCGQIKTGSASRTDRMAKYNQLIRIEELLEGNAIYPKGRFFNFGK
;
A
#
# COMPACT_ATOMS: atom_id res chain seq x y z
N MET A 1 7.89 22.74 24.34
CA MET A 1 6.66 21.92 24.33
C MET A 1 5.66 22.77 23.59
N SER A 2 4.91 22.23 22.68
CA SER A 2 3.86 22.95 21.96
C SER A 2 2.55 22.20 22.10
N TYR A 3 1.48 22.90 22.51
CA TYR A 3 0.20 22.28 22.80
C TYR A 3 -0.76 22.44 21.62
N ILE A 4 -1.63 21.48 21.42
CA ILE A 4 -2.70 21.50 20.41
C ILE A 4 -3.73 22.56 20.87
N THR A 5 -4.04 23.51 20.00
CA THR A 5 -5.05 24.57 20.27
C THR A 5 -6.31 24.38 19.44
N ASP A 6 -6.23 23.67 18.30
CA ASP A 6 -7.39 23.39 17.46
C ASP A 6 -7.20 22.07 16.68
N VAL A 7 -8.32 21.36 16.48
CA VAL A 7 -8.41 20.17 15.64
C VAL A 7 -9.68 20.31 14.80
N HIS A 8 -9.53 20.43 13.49
CA HIS A 8 -10.66 20.64 12.58
C HIS A 8 -10.64 19.67 11.41
N ALA A 9 -11.71 18.93 11.24
CA ALA A 9 -11.92 18.01 10.12
C ALA A 9 -12.86 18.57 9.08
N ARG A 10 -12.64 18.18 7.82
CA ARG A 10 -13.54 18.43 6.69
C ARG A 10 -13.63 17.24 5.77
N GLN A 11 -14.70 17.20 5.01
CA GLN A 11 -14.85 16.28 3.90
C GLN A 11 -14.19 16.88 2.66
N ILE A 12 -13.28 16.12 2.04
CA ILE A 12 -12.70 16.42 0.73
C ILE A 12 -12.99 15.29 -0.25
N LEU A 13 -12.49 15.34 -1.49
CA LEU A 13 -12.66 14.27 -2.47
C LEU A 13 -11.33 13.55 -2.72
N ASP A 14 -11.40 12.24 -2.83
CA ASP A 14 -10.28 11.39 -3.24
C ASP A 14 -10.08 11.38 -4.77
N SER A 15 -9.06 10.67 -5.25
CA SER A 15 -8.70 10.55 -6.67
C SER A 15 -9.78 9.91 -7.55
N ARG A 16 -10.81 9.30 -6.94
CA ARG A 16 -11.98 8.73 -7.62
C ARG A 16 -13.21 9.64 -7.55
N GLY A 17 -13.09 10.81 -6.92
CA GLY A 17 -14.20 11.72 -6.66
C GLY A 17 -15.14 11.25 -5.53
N ASN A 18 -14.70 10.31 -4.69
CA ASN A 18 -15.45 9.91 -3.50
C ASN A 18 -15.02 10.75 -2.29
N PRO A 19 -15.94 11.05 -1.36
CA PRO A 19 -15.60 11.74 -0.12
C PRO A 19 -14.56 10.99 0.72
N THR A 20 -13.65 11.75 1.32
CA THR A 20 -12.71 11.29 2.35
C THR A 20 -12.48 12.37 3.39
N VAL A 21 -11.77 12.04 4.48
CA VAL A 21 -11.53 12.93 5.63
C VAL A 21 -10.18 13.61 5.50
N GLU A 22 -10.16 14.93 5.70
CA GLU A 22 -8.96 15.72 5.92
C GLU A 22 -9.04 16.41 7.28
N VAL A 23 -7.92 16.43 8.02
CA VAL A 23 -7.82 17.05 9.35
C VAL A 23 -6.70 18.06 9.38
N ASP A 24 -6.97 19.20 9.99
CA ASP A 24 -6.00 20.20 10.43
C ASP A 24 -5.81 20.09 11.94
N VAL A 25 -4.56 20.07 12.38
CA VAL A 25 -4.16 20.25 13.80
C VAL A 25 -3.34 21.52 13.88
N ILE A 26 -3.74 22.44 14.76
CA ILE A 26 -3.05 23.72 15.00
C ILE A 26 -2.45 23.71 16.39
N THR A 27 -1.21 24.17 16.50
CA THR A 27 -0.50 24.27 17.77
C THR A 27 -0.50 25.73 18.29
N GLU A 28 -0.15 25.95 19.56
CA GLU A 28 -0.08 27.27 20.17
C GLU A 28 0.95 28.21 19.50
N SER A 29 1.95 27.65 18.81
CA SER A 29 2.90 28.41 17.99
C SER A 29 2.35 28.75 16.59
N GLY A 30 1.11 28.38 16.29
CA GLY A 30 0.45 28.64 15.01
C GLY A 30 0.88 27.69 13.89
N ILE A 31 1.53 26.57 14.22
CA ILE A 31 1.91 25.55 13.23
C ILE A 31 0.68 24.72 12.85
N LEU A 32 0.52 24.50 11.56
CA LEU A 32 -0.52 23.69 10.96
C LEU A 32 0.05 22.32 10.50
N GLY A 33 -0.49 21.25 11.06
CA GLY A 33 -0.34 19.90 10.52
C GLY A 33 -1.62 19.50 9.78
N ARG A 34 -1.54 19.21 8.48
CA ARG A 34 -2.68 18.78 7.65
C ARG A 34 -2.45 17.40 7.10
N ALA A 35 -3.45 16.54 7.22
CA ALA A 35 -3.42 15.19 6.64
C ALA A 35 -4.77 14.80 6.05
N ALA A 36 -4.73 14.10 4.93
CA ALA A 36 -5.88 13.51 4.29
C ALA A 36 -5.72 11.98 4.17
N VAL A 37 -6.78 11.23 4.44
CA VAL A 37 -6.70 9.77 4.46
C VAL A 37 -7.10 9.15 3.13
N PRO A 38 -6.47 8.01 2.74
CA PRO A 38 -6.87 7.24 1.57
C PRO A 38 -8.11 6.38 1.85
N SER A 39 -8.70 5.84 0.78
CA SER A 39 -9.92 5.02 0.81
C SER A 39 -9.76 3.78 -0.08
N GLY A 40 -10.11 2.59 0.43
CA GLY A 40 -10.09 1.36 -0.34
C GLY A 40 -11.20 1.24 -1.38
N ALA A 41 -10.97 0.50 -2.48
CA ALA A 41 -12.02 0.05 -3.39
C ALA A 41 -12.54 -1.34 -2.98
N SER A 42 -11.64 -2.29 -2.82
CA SER A 42 -11.85 -3.55 -2.11
C SER A 42 -11.36 -3.39 -0.67
N THR A 43 -12.05 -3.95 0.29
CA THR A 43 -11.64 -3.94 1.70
C THR A 43 -11.59 -5.36 2.19
N GLY A 44 -10.45 -5.77 2.76
CA GLY A 44 -10.30 -7.05 3.44
C GLY A 44 -11.31 -7.17 4.60
N LYS A 45 -11.81 -8.37 4.83
CA LYS A 45 -12.84 -8.68 5.85
C LYS A 45 -12.44 -8.24 7.27
N HIS A 46 -11.15 -8.14 7.53
CA HIS A 46 -10.57 -7.88 8.86
C HIS A 46 -9.98 -6.47 9.01
N GLU A 47 -10.17 -5.57 8.02
CA GLU A 47 -9.72 -4.18 8.11
C GLU A 47 -10.48 -3.37 9.17
N ALA A 48 -9.84 -2.34 9.72
CA ALA A 48 -10.53 -1.33 10.51
C ALA A 48 -11.58 -0.59 9.66
N VAL A 49 -12.67 -0.18 10.30
CA VAL A 49 -13.86 0.35 9.61
C VAL A 49 -13.61 1.75 9.09
N GLU A 50 -13.74 1.92 7.79
CA GLU A 50 -13.91 3.23 7.16
C GLU A 50 -15.37 3.70 7.37
N LEU A 51 -15.59 4.68 8.23
CA LEU A 51 -16.94 5.13 8.58
C LEU A 51 -17.56 5.94 7.45
N ARG A 52 -18.66 5.44 6.90
CA ARG A 52 -19.48 6.07 5.85
C ARG A 52 -20.84 6.48 6.37
N ASP A 53 -21.41 7.56 5.78
CA ASP A 53 -22.72 8.08 6.19
C ASP A 53 -23.88 7.14 5.82
N ASN A 54 -23.72 6.35 4.74
CA ASN A 54 -24.72 5.45 4.17
C ASN A 54 -26.02 6.16 3.71
N ASN A 55 -25.98 7.48 3.55
CA ASN A 55 -27.09 8.28 3.02
C ASN A 55 -27.04 8.28 1.48
N LYS A 56 -27.83 7.42 0.85
CA LYS A 56 -27.82 7.23 -0.62
C LYS A 56 -28.20 8.49 -1.42
N SER A 57 -28.84 9.50 -0.79
CA SER A 57 -29.17 10.76 -1.46
C SER A 57 -27.97 11.71 -1.61
N LEU A 58 -26.87 11.46 -0.88
CA LEU A 58 -25.62 12.24 -0.92
C LEU A 58 -24.46 11.33 -1.25
N TYR A 59 -23.69 11.67 -2.29
CA TYR A 59 -22.52 10.88 -2.74
C TYR A 59 -22.79 9.37 -2.85
N LEU A 60 -24.01 8.97 -3.21
CA LEU A 60 -24.42 7.57 -3.33
C LEU A 60 -24.21 6.73 -2.04
N GLY A 61 -24.24 7.38 -0.89
CA GLY A 61 -24.00 6.76 0.42
C GLY A 61 -22.57 6.81 0.91
N LYS A 62 -21.63 7.33 0.09
CA LYS A 62 -20.19 7.35 0.40
C LYS A 62 -19.73 8.59 1.19
N GLY A 63 -20.63 9.46 1.66
CA GLY A 63 -20.30 10.60 2.51
C GLY A 63 -19.53 10.19 3.77
N VAL A 64 -18.77 11.13 4.37
CA VAL A 64 -17.96 10.90 5.58
C VAL A 64 -18.24 11.94 6.67
N LEU A 65 -19.41 12.61 6.62
CA LEU A 65 -19.75 13.66 7.58
C LEU A 65 -19.87 13.14 9.02
N LYS A 66 -20.22 11.85 9.22
CA LYS A 66 -20.19 11.23 10.55
C LYS A 66 -18.76 11.18 11.12
N ALA A 67 -17.80 10.75 10.30
CA ALA A 67 -16.39 10.74 10.70
C ALA A 67 -15.86 12.16 10.96
N VAL A 68 -16.23 13.12 10.12
CA VAL A 68 -15.92 14.55 10.32
C VAL A 68 -16.51 15.06 11.63
N HIS A 69 -17.77 14.75 11.94
CA HIS A 69 -18.42 15.11 13.19
C HIS A 69 -17.71 14.50 14.40
N ASN A 70 -17.35 13.22 14.33
CA ASN A 70 -16.62 12.54 15.41
C ASN A 70 -15.27 13.21 15.70
N VAL A 71 -14.57 13.71 14.68
CA VAL A 71 -13.33 14.48 14.89
C VAL A 71 -13.63 15.82 15.56
N ASN A 72 -14.57 16.59 15.02
CA ASN A 72 -14.80 17.96 15.45
C ASN A 72 -15.45 18.06 16.85
N GLU A 73 -16.24 17.06 17.28
CA GLU A 73 -16.97 17.10 18.55
C GLU A 73 -16.35 16.18 19.61
N GLU A 74 -16.05 14.90 19.27
CA GLU A 74 -15.60 13.94 20.27
C GLU A 74 -14.07 13.94 20.46
N ILE A 75 -13.30 13.99 19.35
CA ILE A 75 -11.84 13.88 19.39
C ILE A 75 -11.21 15.23 19.73
N ALA A 76 -11.64 16.33 19.10
CA ALA A 76 -11.06 17.66 19.31
C ALA A 76 -11.07 18.06 20.78
N ASP A 77 -12.22 17.90 21.47
CA ASP A 77 -12.35 18.21 22.90
C ASP A 77 -11.35 17.49 23.81
N LYS A 78 -10.89 16.31 23.42
CA LYS A 78 -9.94 15.50 24.18
C LYS A 78 -8.48 15.83 23.87
N LEU A 79 -8.20 16.32 22.67
CA LEU A 79 -6.83 16.58 22.21
C LEU A 79 -6.36 18.02 22.47
N ILE A 80 -7.28 18.99 22.52
CA ILE A 80 -6.94 20.37 22.85
C ILE A 80 -6.25 20.44 24.22
N GLY A 81 -5.09 21.07 24.28
CA GLY A 81 -4.25 21.19 25.46
C GLY A 81 -3.23 20.06 25.65
N LEU A 82 -3.22 19.04 24.81
CA LEU A 82 -2.18 18.00 24.82
C LEU A 82 -0.91 18.50 24.10
N ASN A 83 0.23 17.96 24.51
CA ASN A 83 1.50 18.20 23.82
C ASN A 83 1.52 17.44 22.51
N VAL A 84 1.69 18.15 21.40
CA VAL A 84 1.67 17.59 20.04
C VAL A 84 2.75 16.52 19.78
N ASN A 85 3.83 16.52 20.55
CA ASN A 85 4.92 15.55 20.42
C ASN A 85 4.63 14.18 21.05
N GLU A 86 3.52 14.02 21.78
CA GLU A 86 3.17 12.80 22.48
C GLU A 86 2.35 11.85 21.58
N GLN A 87 2.87 11.55 20.38
CA GLN A 87 2.17 10.76 19.35
C GLN A 87 1.56 9.46 19.89
N ALA A 88 2.35 8.65 20.58
CA ALA A 88 1.89 7.34 21.08
C ALA A 88 0.77 7.49 22.14
N PHE A 89 0.84 8.52 22.97
CA PHE A 89 -0.20 8.81 23.95
C PHE A 89 -1.50 9.28 23.24
N ILE A 90 -1.38 10.18 22.27
CA ILE A 90 -2.53 10.67 21.49
C ILE A 90 -3.18 9.53 20.73
N ASP A 91 -2.41 8.67 20.07
CA ASP A 91 -2.94 7.51 19.35
C ASP A 91 -3.62 6.51 20.29
N SER A 92 -3.07 6.29 21.50
CA SER A 92 -3.72 5.47 22.54
C SER A 92 -5.06 6.07 22.96
N MET A 93 -5.13 7.39 23.13
CA MET A 93 -6.40 8.06 23.46
C MET A 93 -7.43 7.91 22.33
N LEU A 94 -7.02 8.00 21.05
CA LEU A 94 -7.93 7.79 19.92
C LEU A 94 -8.53 6.37 19.94
N ILE A 95 -7.70 5.36 20.27
CA ILE A 95 -8.13 3.97 20.40
C ILE A 95 -9.10 3.82 21.58
N ASP A 96 -8.80 4.43 22.71
CA ASP A 96 -9.63 4.36 23.94
C ASP A 96 -10.98 5.07 23.76
N ILE A 97 -11.03 6.22 23.07
CA ILE A 97 -12.27 6.95 22.75
C ILE A 97 -13.16 6.11 21.82
N ASP A 98 -12.58 5.45 20.82
CA ASP A 98 -13.31 4.52 19.97
C ASP A 98 -13.81 3.31 20.75
N GLY A 99 -12.95 2.66 21.51
CA GLY A 99 -13.27 1.54 22.41
C GLY A 99 -13.71 0.26 21.71
N THR A 100 -13.62 0.20 20.36
CA THR A 100 -13.94 -1.01 19.58
C THR A 100 -12.69 -1.62 18.95
N GLU A 101 -12.70 -2.91 18.68
CA GLU A 101 -11.53 -3.61 18.14
C GLU A 101 -11.14 -3.11 16.74
N ASN A 102 -12.13 -2.72 15.93
CA ASN A 102 -11.97 -2.35 14.52
C ASN A 102 -12.30 -0.88 14.23
N LYS A 103 -12.32 -0.01 15.24
CA LYS A 103 -12.61 1.42 15.12
C LYS A 103 -13.99 1.75 14.50
N SER A 104 -14.98 0.89 14.78
CA SER A 104 -16.33 1.04 14.19
C SER A 104 -17.15 2.18 14.80
N LYS A 105 -16.76 2.73 15.97
CA LYS A 105 -17.47 3.86 16.60
C LYS A 105 -17.07 5.20 15.92
N LEU A 106 -15.79 5.53 15.92
CA LEU A 106 -15.29 6.79 15.38
C LEU A 106 -15.00 6.72 13.87
N GLY A 107 -14.54 5.57 13.40
CA GLY A 107 -14.03 5.33 12.08
C GLY A 107 -12.50 5.42 11.99
N ALA A 108 -11.86 4.43 11.34
CA ALA A 108 -10.42 4.46 11.09
C ALA A 108 -9.99 5.67 10.23
N ASN A 109 -10.87 6.16 9.36
CA ASN A 109 -10.65 7.39 8.60
C ASN A 109 -10.59 8.64 9.51
N ALA A 110 -11.38 8.72 10.57
CA ALA A 110 -11.31 9.80 11.55
C ALA A 110 -10.03 9.72 12.39
N THR A 111 -9.76 8.55 12.99
CA THR A 111 -8.59 8.37 13.88
C THR A 111 -7.28 8.54 13.14
N LEU A 112 -7.15 7.97 11.93
CA LEU A 112 -5.93 8.09 11.13
C LEU A 112 -5.66 9.52 10.66
N ALA A 113 -6.70 10.25 10.20
CA ALA A 113 -6.52 11.62 9.74
C ALA A 113 -5.95 12.52 10.87
N VAL A 114 -6.50 12.37 12.08
CA VAL A 114 -5.99 13.07 13.27
C VAL A 114 -4.57 12.64 13.61
N SER A 115 -4.30 11.34 13.67
CA SER A 115 -2.98 10.79 14.01
C SER A 115 -1.89 11.29 13.06
N MET A 116 -2.14 11.29 11.74
CA MET A 116 -1.20 11.81 10.74
C MET A 116 -1.03 13.33 10.82
N ALA A 117 -2.11 14.08 11.08
CA ALA A 117 -2.05 15.54 11.22
C ALA A 117 -1.23 15.95 12.45
N VAL A 118 -1.39 15.25 13.58
CA VAL A 118 -0.56 15.40 14.79
C VAL A 118 0.91 15.16 14.47
N ALA A 119 1.25 14.04 13.82
CA ALA A 119 2.63 13.73 13.44
C ALA A 119 3.27 14.82 12.57
N LYS A 120 2.51 15.37 11.61
CA LYS A 120 2.98 16.47 10.75
C LYS A 120 3.19 17.77 11.53
N ALA A 121 2.25 18.15 12.41
CA ALA A 121 2.39 19.32 13.25
C ALA A 121 3.63 19.19 14.16
N ALA A 122 3.80 18.02 14.80
CA ALA A 122 4.94 17.75 15.67
C ALA A 122 6.28 17.76 14.94
N ALA A 123 6.33 17.27 13.71
CA ALA A 123 7.52 17.34 12.87
C ALA A 123 7.94 18.78 12.59
N VAL A 124 7.00 19.64 12.21
CA VAL A 124 7.25 21.07 11.95
C VAL A 124 7.67 21.79 13.24
N GLU A 125 7.02 21.52 14.37
CA GLU A 125 7.42 22.06 15.70
C GLU A 125 8.85 21.66 16.05
N SER A 126 9.24 20.43 15.72
CA SER A 126 10.58 19.92 15.95
C SER A 126 11.61 20.43 14.91
N LYS A 127 11.18 21.20 13.90
CA LYS A 127 11.99 21.68 12.76
C LYS A 127 12.65 20.54 12.00
N LEU A 128 11.96 19.40 11.88
CA LEU A 128 12.42 18.21 11.17
C LEU A 128 11.46 17.89 10.02
N PRO A 129 11.95 17.37 8.88
CA PRO A 129 11.07 16.75 7.91
C PRO A 129 10.40 15.51 8.52
N LEU A 130 9.19 15.19 8.07
CA LEU A 130 8.35 14.15 8.69
C LEU A 130 9.07 12.79 8.80
N PHE A 131 9.75 12.34 7.74
CA PHE A 131 10.48 11.08 7.78
C PHE A 131 11.57 11.03 8.85
N ARG A 132 12.24 12.17 9.10
CA ARG A 132 13.31 12.29 10.11
C ARG A 132 12.72 12.37 11.52
N TYR A 133 11.59 13.04 11.68
CA TYR A 133 10.88 13.13 12.96
C TYR A 133 10.40 11.74 13.43
N LEU A 134 9.77 10.96 12.54
CA LEU A 134 9.23 9.64 12.87
C LEU A 134 10.28 8.55 12.96
N GLY A 135 11.33 8.60 12.13
CA GLY A 135 12.29 7.50 12.01
C GLY A 135 13.67 7.77 12.64
N GLY A 136 13.92 9.02 13.05
CA GLY A 136 15.18 9.42 13.68
C GLY A 136 16.36 9.51 12.72
N VAL A 137 17.57 9.45 13.28
CA VAL A 137 18.82 9.73 12.56
C VAL A 137 19.17 8.69 11.49
N ASN A 138 18.67 7.47 11.62
CA ASN A 138 18.99 6.35 10.74
C ASN A 138 17.95 6.11 9.61
N SER A 139 17.05 7.07 9.37
CA SER A 139 16.07 7.04 8.28
C SER A 139 16.73 7.44 6.97
N THR A 140 17.42 6.48 6.32
CA THR A 140 18.27 6.74 5.14
C THR A 140 17.94 5.84 3.95
N ILE A 141 17.08 4.83 4.13
CA ILE A 141 16.77 3.85 3.08
C ILE A 141 15.61 4.36 2.23
N LEU A 142 15.89 4.69 0.97
CA LEU A 142 14.88 4.98 -0.03
C LEU A 142 14.20 3.67 -0.47
N PRO A 143 12.86 3.62 -0.55
CA PRO A 143 12.17 2.39 -0.91
C PRO A 143 12.29 2.10 -2.42
N ILE A 144 12.42 0.81 -2.77
CA ILE A 144 12.25 0.35 -4.15
C ILE A 144 10.76 0.45 -4.50
N PRO A 145 10.37 1.12 -5.60
CA PRO A 145 8.98 1.17 -6.00
C PRO A 145 8.54 -0.13 -6.68
N LEU A 146 7.39 -0.67 -6.26
CA LEU A 146 6.61 -1.68 -6.96
C LEU A 146 5.54 -0.91 -7.76
N MET A 147 5.78 -0.72 -9.07
CA MET A 147 4.98 0.18 -9.90
C MET A 147 3.93 -0.59 -10.69
N ASN A 148 2.66 -0.47 -10.33
CA ASN A 148 1.54 -1.12 -11.02
C ASN A 148 1.32 -0.50 -12.41
N ILE A 149 1.82 -1.13 -13.49
CA ILE A 149 1.75 -0.60 -14.86
C ILE A 149 0.65 -1.24 -15.71
N LEU A 150 0.10 -2.40 -15.29
CA LEU A 150 -0.99 -3.08 -16.00
C LEU A 150 -1.95 -3.72 -15.00
N ASN A 151 -3.26 -3.48 -15.18
CA ASN A 151 -4.32 -3.88 -14.28
C ASN A 151 -5.21 -4.99 -14.86
N GLY A 152 -5.67 -5.87 -13.98
CA GLY A 152 -6.71 -6.86 -14.20
C GLY A 152 -7.63 -6.98 -12.99
N GLY A 153 -8.15 -8.17 -12.72
CA GLY A 153 -9.01 -8.46 -11.57
C GLY A 153 -10.15 -7.44 -11.42
N ALA A 154 -10.40 -7.00 -10.20
CA ALA A 154 -11.39 -5.97 -9.89
C ALA A 154 -10.97 -4.55 -10.38
N HIS A 155 -9.68 -4.33 -10.69
CA HIS A 155 -9.16 -3.04 -11.11
C HIS A 155 -9.36 -2.75 -12.61
N ALA A 156 -9.84 -3.71 -13.42
CA ALA A 156 -10.07 -3.53 -14.85
C ALA A 156 -11.20 -4.41 -15.38
N ASP A 157 -11.98 -3.88 -16.32
CA ASP A 157 -13.00 -4.63 -17.05
C ASP A 157 -12.35 -5.34 -18.25
N ASN A 158 -11.62 -6.42 -17.98
CA ASN A 158 -10.90 -7.25 -18.96
C ASN A 158 -10.94 -8.73 -18.55
N LYS A 159 -10.21 -9.61 -19.28
CA LYS A 159 -10.19 -11.06 -19.02
C LYS A 159 -8.99 -11.53 -18.20
N ILE A 160 -8.36 -10.66 -17.47
CA ILE A 160 -7.25 -10.96 -16.58
C ILE A 160 -7.83 -11.23 -15.18
N ASP A 161 -7.47 -12.36 -14.53
CA ASP A 161 -7.95 -12.67 -13.17
C ASP A 161 -7.12 -11.96 -12.11
N PHE A 162 -5.80 -11.86 -12.29
CA PHE A 162 -4.91 -11.21 -11.33
C PHE A 162 -5.00 -9.69 -11.41
N GLN A 163 -4.90 -9.03 -10.26
CA GLN A 163 -5.28 -7.63 -10.10
C GLN A 163 -4.21 -6.66 -10.63
N GLU A 164 -2.92 -6.93 -10.35
CA GLU A 164 -1.83 -6.00 -10.68
C GLU A 164 -0.59 -6.71 -11.19
N PHE A 165 0.00 -6.13 -12.23
CA PHE A 165 1.29 -6.50 -12.80
C PHE A 165 2.25 -5.33 -12.61
N MET A 166 3.21 -5.49 -11.71
CA MET A 166 4.12 -4.43 -11.28
C MET A 166 5.53 -4.66 -11.80
N ILE A 167 6.22 -3.59 -12.14
CA ILE A 167 7.67 -3.58 -12.39
C ILE A 167 8.42 -3.09 -11.17
N VAL A 168 9.61 -3.65 -10.96
CA VAL A 168 10.44 -3.41 -9.77
C VAL A 168 11.88 -3.16 -10.21
N PRO A 169 12.40 -1.92 -10.16
CA PRO A 169 13.75 -1.56 -10.63
C PRO A 169 14.84 -1.99 -9.62
N VAL A 170 15.05 -3.30 -9.49
CA VAL A 170 15.99 -3.90 -8.52
C VAL A 170 17.46 -3.64 -8.83
N GLY A 171 17.79 -3.31 -10.08
CA GLY A 171 19.16 -3.08 -10.53
C GLY A 171 19.60 -1.62 -10.52
N ALA A 172 18.72 -0.66 -10.22
CA ALA A 172 19.05 0.76 -10.18
C ALA A 172 20.03 1.11 -9.04
N GLU A 173 20.78 2.19 -9.21
CA GLU A 173 21.74 2.65 -8.21
C GLU A 173 21.15 3.67 -7.22
N SER A 174 20.06 4.36 -7.61
CA SER A 174 19.37 5.37 -6.82
C SER A 174 17.84 5.28 -7.01
N PHE A 175 17.10 5.92 -6.13
CA PHE A 175 15.64 6.00 -6.25
C PHE A 175 15.25 6.73 -7.55
N SER A 176 15.86 7.89 -7.80
CA SER A 176 15.59 8.68 -9.00
C SER A 176 15.88 7.92 -10.29
N GLU A 177 16.95 7.11 -10.33
CA GLU A 177 17.23 6.24 -11.47
C GLU A 177 16.17 5.15 -11.63
N GLY A 178 15.80 4.47 -10.53
CA GLY A 178 14.76 3.44 -10.56
C GLY A 178 13.41 3.99 -11.01
N LEU A 179 13.04 5.18 -10.53
CA LEU A 179 11.82 5.85 -10.97
C LEU A 179 11.88 6.20 -12.46
N ARG A 180 13.01 6.72 -12.98
CA ARG A 180 13.21 7.01 -14.40
C ARG A 180 13.01 5.75 -15.25
N TRP A 181 13.61 4.63 -14.88
CA TRP A 181 13.41 3.35 -15.57
C TRP A 181 11.94 2.94 -15.61
N GLY A 182 11.24 3.07 -14.48
CA GLY A 182 9.81 2.77 -14.41
C GLY A 182 8.97 3.65 -15.35
N VAL A 183 9.25 4.96 -15.41
CA VAL A 183 8.56 5.90 -16.32
C VAL A 183 8.84 5.55 -17.78
N GLU A 184 10.09 5.25 -18.14
CA GLU A 184 10.46 4.88 -19.50
C GLU A 184 9.75 3.58 -19.93
N ILE A 185 9.73 2.55 -19.06
CA ILE A 185 9.01 1.30 -19.33
C ILE A 185 7.50 1.55 -19.48
N PHE A 186 6.90 2.38 -18.63
CA PHE A 186 5.48 2.74 -18.72
C PHE A 186 5.15 3.36 -20.09
N HIS A 187 5.99 4.26 -20.63
CA HIS A 187 5.78 4.84 -21.95
C HIS A 187 6.02 3.83 -23.08
N HIS A 188 6.97 2.92 -22.93
CA HIS A 188 7.16 1.81 -23.88
C HIS A 188 5.99 0.84 -23.86
N LEU A 189 5.42 0.52 -22.68
CA LEU A 189 4.22 -0.30 -22.56
C LEU A 189 3.03 0.33 -23.32
N LYS A 190 2.84 1.65 -23.21
CA LYS A 190 1.85 2.37 -24.02
C LYS A 190 2.01 2.12 -25.51
N THR A 191 3.25 2.13 -25.99
CA THR A 191 3.57 1.89 -27.41
C THR A 191 3.32 0.44 -27.80
N VAL A 192 3.70 -0.52 -26.96
CA VAL A 192 3.47 -1.97 -27.16
C VAL A 192 1.97 -2.25 -27.26
N LEU A 193 1.18 -1.73 -26.30
CA LEU A 193 -0.28 -1.89 -26.29
C LEU A 193 -0.94 -1.33 -27.54
N LYS A 194 -0.56 -0.11 -27.97
CA LYS A 194 -1.07 0.48 -29.22
C LYS A 194 -0.77 -0.38 -30.44
N LYS A 195 0.46 -0.92 -30.56
CA LYS A 195 0.84 -1.79 -31.66
C LYS A 195 0.04 -3.09 -31.71
N LYS A 196 -0.34 -3.61 -30.54
CA LYS A 196 -1.23 -4.78 -30.42
C LYS A 196 -2.73 -4.44 -30.62
N GLY A 197 -3.09 -3.17 -30.75
CA GLY A 197 -4.49 -2.72 -30.91
C GLY A 197 -5.27 -2.59 -29.61
N TYR A 198 -4.59 -2.62 -28.46
CA TYR A 198 -5.20 -2.48 -27.14
C TYR A 198 -5.41 -1.02 -26.72
N SER A 199 -6.38 -0.82 -25.83
CA SER A 199 -6.62 0.46 -25.15
C SER A 199 -5.41 0.86 -24.30
N THR A 200 -5.13 2.16 -24.24
CA THR A 200 -4.13 2.75 -23.35
C THR A 200 -4.77 3.67 -22.30
N ASN A 201 -6.05 3.46 -22.00
CA ASN A 201 -6.70 4.09 -20.87
C ASN A 201 -6.12 3.51 -19.56
N VAL A 202 -6.08 4.36 -18.52
CA VAL A 202 -5.53 3.98 -17.22
C VAL A 202 -6.64 3.75 -16.20
N GLY A 203 -6.39 2.83 -15.26
CA GLY A 203 -7.25 2.57 -14.12
C GLY A 203 -7.02 3.55 -12.96
N ASP A 204 -7.63 3.27 -11.82
CA ASP A 204 -7.59 4.11 -10.63
C ASP A 204 -6.18 4.35 -10.09
N GLU A 205 -5.26 3.43 -10.28
CA GLU A 205 -3.88 3.49 -9.81
C GLU A 205 -2.87 3.97 -10.87
N GLY A 206 -3.37 4.40 -12.03
CA GLY A 206 -2.56 4.98 -13.10
C GLY A 206 -1.92 3.97 -14.05
N GLY A 207 -2.01 2.66 -13.82
CA GLY A 207 -1.60 1.60 -14.75
C GLY A 207 -2.61 1.42 -15.87
N PHE A 208 -2.17 0.87 -17.03
CA PHE A 208 -3.07 0.61 -18.15
C PHE A 208 -4.08 -0.49 -17.82
N ALA A 209 -5.27 -0.39 -18.40
CA ALA A 209 -6.36 -1.36 -18.25
C ALA A 209 -6.80 -1.88 -19.66
N PRO A 210 -5.93 -2.59 -20.40
CA PRO A 210 -6.23 -3.11 -21.72
C PRO A 210 -7.14 -4.35 -21.65
N ASP A 211 -7.92 -4.63 -22.71
CA ASP A 211 -8.71 -5.87 -22.83
C ASP A 211 -7.83 -7.05 -23.28
N ILE A 212 -6.80 -7.35 -22.50
CA ILE A 212 -5.94 -8.53 -22.65
C ILE A 212 -6.71 -9.79 -22.24
N GLN A 213 -6.41 -10.92 -22.87
CA GLN A 213 -7.27 -12.10 -22.83
C GLN A 213 -6.84 -13.17 -21.80
N SER A 214 -5.60 -13.07 -21.24
CA SER A 214 -5.10 -14.01 -20.23
C SER A 214 -4.07 -13.37 -19.30
N ASN A 215 -3.83 -14.02 -18.15
CA ASN A 215 -2.79 -13.61 -17.21
C ASN A 215 -1.38 -13.71 -17.83
N GLU A 216 -1.16 -14.77 -18.62
CA GLU A 216 0.11 -15.02 -19.33
C GLU A 216 0.38 -13.91 -20.35
N GLU A 217 -0.61 -13.52 -21.16
CA GLU A 217 -0.43 -12.43 -22.12
C GLU A 217 -0.14 -11.10 -21.43
N ALA A 218 -0.69 -10.87 -20.22
CA ALA A 218 -0.45 -9.67 -19.46
C ALA A 218 1.03 -9.56 -19.04
N ILE A 219 1.56 -10.59 -18.37
CA ILE A 219 2.96 -10.59 -17.91
C ILE A 219 3.94 -10.55 -19.10
N GLU A 220 3.68 -11.27 -20.18
CA GLU A 220 4.49 -11.25 -21.39
C GLU A 220 4.47 -9.87 -22.07
N THR A 221 3.34 -9.17 -22.05
CA THR A 221 3.25 -7.80 -22.58
C THR A 221 4.07 -6.82 -21.74
N VAL A 222 4.11 -6.99 -20.42
CA VAL A 222 5.00 -6.21 -19.53
C VAL A 222 6.47 -6.51 -19.82
N LEU A 223 6.85 -7.78 -20.00
CA LEU A 223 8.23 -8.17 -20.36
C LEU A 223 8.68 -7.56 -21.68
N LEU A 224 7.81 -7.60 -22.70
CA LEU A 224 8.07 -6.94 -23.99
C LEU A 224 8.31 -5.42 -23.86
N ALA A 225 7.60 -4.77 -22.92
CA ALA A 225 7.79 -3.33 -22.68
C ALA A 225 9.12 -3.04 -21.97
N ILE A 226 9.55 -3.90 -21.04
CA ILE A 226 10.85 -3.80 -20.37
C ILE A 226 11.99 -3.91 -21.40
N GLU A 227 11.93 -4.92 -22.28
CA GLU A 227 12.92 -5.14 -23.34
C GLU A 227 12.90 -3.99 -24.37
N ALA A 228 11.72 -3.52 -24.77
CA ALA A 228 11.58 -2.39 -25.68
C ALA A 228 12.15 -1.08 -25.11
N ALA A 229 12.16 -0.92 -23.79
CA ALA A 229 12.81 0.19 -23.10
C ALA A 229 14.33 0.02 -22.98
N GLY A 230 14.88 -1.13 -23.39
CA GLY A 230 16.32 -1.42 -23.34
C GLY A 230 16.80 -1.99 -22.01
N TYR A 231 15.88 -2.39 -21.12
CA TYR A 231 16.21 -2.98 -19.82
C TYR A 231 16.15 -4.51 -19.85
N LYS A 232 16.87 -5.13 -18.91
CA LYS A 232 16.96 -6.60 -18.80
C LYS A 232 16.00 -7.11 -17.72
N PRO A 233 14.96 -7.92 -18.09
CA PRO A 233 14.12 -8.59 -17.13
C PRO A 233 14.96 -9.45 -16.15
N GLY A 234 14.56 -9.47 -14.89
CA GLY A 234 15.19 -10.20 -13.81
C GLY A 234 16.39 -9.46 -13.17
N SER A 235 17.38 -9.08 -13.96
CA SER A 235 18.61 -8.47 -13.41
C SER A 235 18.50 -6.96 -13.14
N GLN A 236 17.79 -6.23 -13.98
CA GLN A 236 17.54 -4.79 -13.80
C GLN A 236 16.12 -4.54 -13.30
N ILE A 237 15.15 -5.22 -13.91
CA ILE A 237 13.72 -5.05 -13.60
C ILE A 237 13.13 -6.42 -13.22
N GLY A 238 12.74 -6.58 -11.98
CA GLY A 238 11.92 -7.69 -11.51
C GLY A 238 10.43 -7.46 -11.79
N ILE A 239 9.64 -8.52 -11.69
CA ILE A 239 8.17 -8.46 -11.74
C ILE A 239 7.62 -8.71 -10.36
N ALA A 240 6.68 -7.89 -9.90
CA ALA A 240 5.84 -8.16 -8.74
C ALA A 240 4.38 -8.30 -9.19
N MET A 241 3.65 -9.17 -8.49
CA MET A 241 2.26 -9.47 -8.75
C MET A 241 1.42 -9.17 -7.52
N ASP A 242 0.23 -8.60 -7.73
CA ASP A 242 -0.87 -8.71 -6.77
C ASP A 242 -1.97 -9.57 -7.41
N ALA A 243 -2.16 -10.75 -6.85
CA ALA A 243 -3.10 -11.72 -7.39
C ALA A 243 -4.52 -11.55 -6.86
N ALA A 244 -4.69 -10.97 -5.65
CA ALA A 244 -5.96 -10.77 -4.96
C ALA A 244 -6.85 -12.03 -5.00
N THR A 245 -6.27 -13.19 -4.70
CA THR A 245 -6.91 -14.50 -4.91
C THR A 245 -8.11 -14.75 -4.01
N SER A 246 -8.37 -13.92 -3.00
CA SER A 246 -9.61 -13.98 -2.20
C SER A 246 -10.85 -13.84 -3.07
N GLU A 247 -10.80 -13.05 -4.17
CA GLU A 247 -11.90 -12.94 -5.15
C GLU A 247 -12.12 -14.20 -6.00
N MET A 248 -11.11 -15.06 -6.08
CA MET A 248 -11.14 -16.30 -6.84
C MET A 248 -11.54 -17.51 -5.98
N TYR A 249 -11.53 -17.35 -4.65
CA TYR A 249 -11.60 -18.46 -3.69
C TYR A 249 -13.03 -18.84 -3.31
N ASN A 250 -13.31 -20.13 -3.29
CA ASN A 250 -14.55 -20.70 -2.77
C ASN A 250 -14.27 -21.37 -1.41
N GLU A 251 -14.69 -20.72 -0.33
CA GLU A 251 -14.50 -21.22 1.05
C GLU A 251 -15.12 -22.60 1.32
N LYS A 252 -16.18 -23.00 0.57
CA LYS A 252 -16.92 -24.23 0.84
C LYS A 252 -16.15 -25.50 0.46
N ASP A 253 -15.37 -25.42 -0.61
CA ASP A 253 -14.65 -26.56 -1.17
C ASP A 253 -13.13 -26.36 -1.26
N GLY A 254 -12.63 -25.16 -0.89
CA GLY A 254 -11.21 -24.84 -0.90
C GLY A 254 -10.61 -24.72 -2.30
N THR A 255 -11.40 -24.32 -3.29
CA THR A 255 -10.97 -24.20 -4.68
C THR A 255 -10.82 -22.76 -5.13
N TYR A 256 -10.08 -22.57 -6.21
CA TYR A 256 -9.83 -21.28 -6.85
C TYR A 256 -10.38 -21.29 -8.28
N SER A 257 -11.15 -20.26 -8.65
CA SER A 257 -11.75 -20.15 -9.99
C SER A 257 -11.13 -19.00 -10.78
N PHE A 258 -10.54 -19.30 -11.92
CA PHE A 258 -10.12 -18.30 -12.92
C PHE A 258 -11.35 -17.79 -13.67
N TYR A 259 -12.18 -17.01 -12.97
CA TYR A 259 -13.54 -16.68 -13.40
C TYR A 259 -13.61 -15.68 -14.56
N LYS A 260 -12.54 -14.92 -14.83
CA LYS A 260 -12.47 -13.99 -15.96
C LYS A 260 -11.86 -14.63 -17.21
N SER A 261 -10.71 -15.27 -17.07
CA SER A 261 -9.96 -15.86 -18.19
C SER A 261 -10.48 -17.23 -18.62
N SER A 262 -9.93 -18.30 -18.07
CA SER A 262 -10.11 -19.67 -18.57
C SER A 262 -11.37 -20.36 -18.08
N LYS A 263 -12.06 -19.85 -17.08
CA LYS A 263 -13.16 -20.48 -16.34
C LYS A 263 -12.76 -21.79 -15.63
N LYS A 264 -11.46 -22.07 -15.53
CA LYS A 264 -10.96 -23.26 -14.86
C LYS A 264 -11.10 -23.10 -13.35
N VAL A 265 -11.53 -24.18 -12.69
CA VAL A 265 -11.53 -24.32 -11.23
C VAL A 265 -10.39 -25.25 -10.86
N ILE A 266 -9.57 -24.86 -9.92
CA ILE A 266 -8.40 -25.63 -9.45
C ILE A 266 -8.43 -25.76 -7.93
N SER A 267 -7.82 -26.81 -7.44
CA SER A 267 -7.62 -27.05 -6.02
C SER A 267 -6.54 -26.11 -5.43
N ARG A 268 -6.49 -26.03 -4.12
CA ARG A 268 -5.43 -25.36 -3.38
C ARG A 268 -4.02 -25.80 -3.81
N ASP A 269 -3.80 -27.10 -3.94
CA ASP A 269 -2.50 -27.65 -4.31
C ASP A 269 -2.12 -27.28 -5.75
N GLU A 270 -3.08 -27.32 -6.68
CA GLU A 270 -2.87 -26.87 -8.06
C GLU A 270 -2.59 -25.36 -8.13
N MET A 271 -3.12 -24.53 -7.22
CA MET A 271 -2.78 -23.09 -7.15
C MET A 271 -1.31 -22.90 -6.69
N VAL A 272 -0.83 -23.68 -5.73
CA VAL A 272 0.59 -23.67 -5.33
C VAL A 272 1.50 -24.09 -6.48
N ASP A 273 1.11 -25.14 -7.23
CA ASP A 273 1.83 -25.57 -8.43
C ASP A 273 1.82 -24.52 -9.53
N TYR A 274 0.70 -23.80 -9.71
CA TYR A 274 0.58 -22.70 -10.67
C TYR A 274 1.63 -21.61 -10.36
N TRP A 275 1.72 -21.14 -9.12
CA TRP A 275 2.71 -20.16 -8.70
C TRP A 275 4.15 -20.65 -8.82
N THR A 276 4.39 -21.93 -8.50
CA THR A 276 5.71 -22.56 -8.65
C THR A 276 6.16 -22.56 -10.13
N ASN A 277 5.24 -22.87 -11.04
CA ASN A 277 5.51 -22.86 -12.48
C ASN A 277 5.74 -21.44 -13.00
N TRP A 278 4.95 -20.48 -12.55
CA TRP A 278 5.13 -19.06 -12.93
C TRP A 278 6.48 -18.51 -12.47
N LEU A 279 6.89 -18.82 -11.26
CA LEU A 279 8.20 -18.41 -10.72
C LEU A 279 9.38 -19.01 -11.49
N ASN A 280 9.21 -20.24 -12.02
CA ASN A 280 10.23 -20.87 -12.86
C ASN A 280 10.26 -20.32 -14.29
N THR A 281 9.18 -19.72 -14.75
CA THR A 281 9.01 -19.22 -16.13
C THR A 281 9.33 -17.72 -16.25
N TYR A 282 8.93 -16.92 -15.27
CA TYR A 282 8.99 -15.46 -15.30
C TYR A 282 9.90 -14.91 -14.19
N PRO A 283 10.52 -13.74 -14.39
CA PRO A 283 11.41 -13.12 -13.40
C PRO A 283 10.62 -12.47 -12.24
N ILE A 284 9.75 -13.24 -11.60
CA ILE A 284 8.91 -12.78 -10.49
C ILE A 284 9.76 -12.73 -9.21
N VAL A 285 9.74 -11.58 -8.53
CA VAL A 285 10.45 -11.35 -7.26
C VAL A 285 9.50 -11.25 -6.07
N SER A 286 8.20 -10.98 -6.30
CA SER A 286 7.21 -10.78 -5.23
C SER A 286 5.81 -11.19 -5.71
N ILE A 287 5.07 -11.90 -4.85
CA ILE A 287 3.67 -12.27 -5.05
C ILE A 287 2.88 -11.83 -3.82
N GLU A 288 1.93 -10.93 -4.02
CA GLU A 288 0.98 -10.45 -3.01
C GLU A 288 -0.32 -11.23 -3.15
N ASP A 289 -0.84 -11.67 -2.00
CA ASP A 289 -2.09 -12.45 -1.86
C ASP A 289 -2.25 -13.56 -2.91
N GLY A 290 -1.17 -14.35 -3.06
CA GLY A 290 -1.15 -15.52 -3.93
C GLY A 290 -2.08 -16.65 -3.48
N MET A 291 -2.56 -16.59 -2.23
CA MET A 291 -3.61 -17.44 -1.64
C MET A 291 -4.63 -16.54 -0.93
N ALA A 292 -5.86 -17.02 -0.75
CA ALA A 292 -6.95 -16.26 -0.13
C ALA A 292 -6.69 -15.92 1.35
N GLU A 293 -7.27 -14.81 1.83
CA GLU A 293 -7.04 -14.22 3.15
C GLU A 293 -7.34 -15.13 4.35
N ASP A 294 -8.24 -16.10 4.19
CA ASP A 294 -8.62 -17.08 5.21
C ASP A 294 -8.13 -18.51 4.89
N ASP A 295 -7.44 -18.73 3.75
CA ASP A 295 -6.84 -20.04 3.39
C ASP A 295 -5.43 -20.23 4.01
N TRP A 296 -5.36 -20.25 5.34
CA TRP A 296 -4.11 -20.42 6.09
C TRP A 296 -3.34 -21.69 5.73
N GLU A 297 -4.04 -22.79 5.42
CA GLU A 297 -3.41 -24.04 4.97
C GLU A 297 -2.75 -23.87 3.59
N GLY A 298 -3.44 -23.20 2.66
CA GLY A 298 -2.89 -22.85 1.35
C GLY A 298 -1.68 -21.96 1.46
N TRP A 299 -1.74 -20.93 2.27
CA TRP A 299 -0.62 -20.04 2.56
C TRP A 299 0.60 -20.78 3.12
N LYS A 300 0.37 -21.77 4.03
CA LYS A 300 1.45 -22.59 4.57
C LYS A 300 2.12 -23.43 3.50
N LYS A 301 1.33 -24.09 2.64
CA LYS A 301 1.85 -24.87 1.50
C LYS A 301 2.61 -23.99 0.51
N HIS A 302 2.04 -22.82 0.18
CA HIS A 302 2.63 -21.84 -0.72
C HIS A 302 3.98 -21.33 -0.20
N THR A 303 4.04 -20.97 1.09
CA THR A 303 5.29 -20.51 1.74
C THR A 303 6.36 -21.60 1.72
N ASN A 304 5.99 -22.84 2.02
CA ASN A 304 6.93 -23.96 2.00
C ASN A 304 7.48 -24.24 0.59
N ALA A 305 6.64 -24.08 -0.43
CA ALA A 305 7.02 -24.37 -1.83
C ALA A 305 7.98 -23.33 -2.39
N ILE A 306 7.69 -22.03 -2.23
CA ILE A 306 8.41 -20.96 -2.94
C ILE A 306 8.91 -19.81 -2.05
N GLY A 307 8.60 -19.76 -0.77
CA GLY A 307 8.97 -18.64 0.10
C GLY A 307 10.48 -18.39 0.26
N LYS A 308 11.33 -19.38 -0.06
CA LYS A 308 12.79 -19.21 -0.12
C LYS A 308 13.28 -18.60 -1.44
N LYS A 309 12.43 -18.48 -2.44
CA LYS A 309 12.78 -18.01 -3.79
C LYS A 309 12.04 -16.75 -4.18
N CYS A 310 10.96 -16.40 -3.46
CA CYS A 310 10.08 -15.30 -3.78
C CYS A 310 9.60 -14.61 -2.50
N GLN A 311 9.44 -13.29 -2.55
CA GLN A 311 8.73 -12.54 -1.51
C GLN A 311 7.24 -12.87 -1.59
N LEU A 312 6.68 -13.32 -0.48
CA LEU A 312 5.27 -13.66 -0.33
C LEU A 312 4.61 -12.67 0.62
N VAL A 313 3.82 -11.77 0.06
CA VAL A 313 3.25 -10.62 0.75
C VAL A 313 1.82 -10.90 1.16
N GLY A 314 1.51 -10.75 2.45
CA GLY A 314 0.14 -10.73 2.93
C GLY A 314 -0.38 -9.30 2.99
N ASP A 315 -1.37 -8.96 2.15
CA ASP A 315 -2.21 -7.76 2.26
C ASP A 315 -3.49 -8.10 3.02
N ASP A 316 -4.47 -8.71 2.38
CA ASP A 316 -5.74 -9.11 3.02
C ASP A 316 -5.51 -10.16 4.11
N LEU A 317 -4.48 -11.00 3.97
CA LEU A 317 -4.06 -11.95 4.99
C LEU A 317 -3.75 -11.27 6.34
N PHE A 318 -3.02 -10.16 6.34
CA PHE A 318 -2.51 -9.52 7.55
C PHE A 318 -3.20 -8.19 7.89
N VAL A 319 -3.75 -7.49 6.93
CA VAL A 319 -4.47 -6.19 7.04
C VAL A 319 -3.79 -5.20 7.98
N THR A 320 -2.45 -5.10 7.91
CA THR A 320 -1.63 -4.25 8.79
C THR A 320 -1.85 -4.52 10.30
N ASN A 321 -2.43 -5.67 10.65
CA ASN A 321 -2.84 -6.01 12.02
C ASN A 321 -1.79 -6.89 12.71
N VAL A 322 -1.24 -6.40 13.84
CA VAL A 322 -0.20 -7.11 14.61
C VAL A 322 -0.63 -8.50 15.11
N LYS A 323 -1.92 -8.72 15.41
CA LYS A 323 -2.41 -10.04 15.86
C LYS A 323 -2.39 -11.05 14.72
N ARG A 324 -2.85 -10.65 13.52
CA ARG A 324 -2.84 -11.52 12.32
C ARG A 324 -1.41 -11.77 11.84
N LEU A 325 -0.56 -10.73 11.84
CA LEU A 325 0.86 -10.86 11.52
C LEU A 325 1.56 -11.81 12.49
N GLN A 326 1.33 -11.68 13.80
CA GLN A 326 1.91 -12.58 14.82
C GLN A 326 1.49 -14.04 14.59
N LYS A 327 0.23 -14.28 14.20
CA LYS A 327 -0.22 -15.62 13.81
C LYS A 327 0.58 -16.15 12.62
N GLY A 328 0.73 -15.36 11.56
CA GLY A 328 1.54 -15.74 10.39
C GLY A 328 3.00 -16.05 10.74
N ILE A 329 3.62 -15.21 11.58
CA ILE A 329 4.98 -15.42 12.08
C ILE A 329 5.09 -16.75 12.83
N ASN A 330 4.20 -17.00 13.78
CA ASN A 330 4.21 -18.23 14.60
C ASN A 330 4.02 -19.50 13.75
N GLU A 331 3.23 -19.41 12.71
CA GLU A 331 2.96 -20.53 11.80
C GLU A 331 3.97 -20.60 10.63
N GLY A 332 4.85 -19.60 10.46
CA GLY A 332 5.81 -19.52 9.36
C GLY A 332 5.10 -19.38 8.01
N ILE A 333 4.18 -18.44 7.90
CA ILE A 333 3.33 -18.18 6.74
C ILE A 333 3.63 -16.80 6.16
N GLY A 334 3.94 -16.74 4.86
CA GLY A 334 4.43 -15.52 4.22
C GLY A 334 5.87 -15.20 4.63
N ASN A 335 6.40 -14.09 4.13
CA ASN A 335 7.71 -13.54 4.54
C ASN A 335 7.74 -12.01 4.39
N SER A 336 6.60 -11.40 4.05
CA SER A 336 6.43 -9.96 3.90
C SER A 336 5.00 -9.54 4.25
N ILE A 337 4.83 -8.29 4.66
CA ILE A 337 3.53 -7.68 4.92
C ILE A 337 3.35 -6.42 4.08
N LEU A 338 2.16 -6.22 3.51
CA LEU A 338 1.75 -4.93 2.98
C LEU A 338 1.26 -4.04 4.11
N ILE A 339 1.66 -2.78 4.13
CA ILE A 339 1.33 -1.81 5.17
C ILE A 339 0.43 -0.72 4.58
N LYS A 340 -0.83 -0.76 4.93
CA LYS A 340 -1.85 0.23 4.56
C LYS A 340 -2.32 0.95 5.82
N VAL A 341 -1.93 2.21 5.98
CA VAL A 341 -2.16 2.98 7.22
C VAL A 341 -3.63 3.02 7.65
N ASN A 342 -4.56 3.03 6.69
CA ASN A 342 -5.99 3.09 6.99
C ASN A 342 -6.62 1.72 7.34
N GLN A 343 -5.93 0.59 7.10
CA GLN A 343 -6.38 -0.73 7.54
C GLN A 343 -6.32 -0.90 9.05
N ILE A 344 -5.52 -0.07 9.73
CA ILE A 344 -5.34 -0.14 11.20
C ILE A 344 -5.76 1.14 11.91
N GLY A 345 -5.49 2.34 11.36
CA GLY A 345 -6.13 3.60 11.74
C GLY A 345 -5.35 4.54 12.65
N THR A 346 -4.07 4.25 12.99
CA THR A 346 -3.15 5.22 13.62
C THR A 346 -1.71 5.04 13.12
N VAL A 347 -0.91 6.09 13.24
CA VAL A 347 0.53 6.06 12.92
C VAL A 347 1.27 5.11 13.87
N THR A 348 0.97 5.12 15.16
CA THR A 348 1.61 4.24 16.15
C THR A 348 1.34 2.77 15.88
N GLU A 349 0.10 2.38 15.56
CA GLU A 349 -0.22 0.99 15.20
C GLU A 349 0.49 0.56 13.91
N THR A 350 0.59 1.48 12.93
CA THR A 350 1.35 1.25 11.70
C THR A 350 2.83 1.00 11.98
N ILE A 351 3.46 1.81 12.83
CA ILE A 351 4.85 1.63 13.26
C ILE A 351 5.02 0.28 13.94
N ASN A 352 4.11 -0.09 14.85
CA ASN A 352 4.16 -1.37 15.57
C ASN A 352 4.07 -2.58 14.62
N ALA A 353 3.24 -2.50 13.57
CA ALA A 353 3.15 -3.57 12.57
C ALA A 353 4.45 -3.72 11.78
N VAL A 354 5.07 -2.62 11.35
CA VAL A 354 6.37 -2.64 10.65
C VAL A 354 7.47 -3.18 11.56
N GLN A 355 7.55 -2.73 12.81
CA GLN A 355 8.56 -3.20 13.78
C GLN A 355 8.40 -4.69 14.07
N LEU A 356 7.17 -5.17 14.25
CA LEU A 356 6.90 -6.59 14.46
C LEU A 356 7.37 -7.42 13.26
N ALA A 357 7.09 -6.97 12.03
CA ALA A 357 7.56 -7.63 10.81
C ALA A 357 9.09 -7.70 10.79
N GLN A 358 9.77 -6.56 10.90
CA GLN A 358 11.22 -6.46 10.77
C GLN A 358 11.98 -7.25 11.85
N THR A 359 11.51 -7.22 13.11
CA THR A 359 12.13 -7.95 14.22
C THR A 359 11.98 -9.47 14.09
N ASN A 360 11.04 -9.94 13.27
CA ASN A 360 10.83 -11.37 12.99
C ASN A 360 11.31 -11.78 11.58
N GLY A 361 12.10 -10.94 10.90
CA GLY A 361 12.71 -11.27 9.60
C GLY A 361 11.74 -11.17 8.42
N TYR A 362 10.55 -10.58 8.59
CA TYR A 362 9.65 -10.23 7.50
C TYR A 362 10.04 -8.88 6.91
N SER A 363 9.93 -8.73 5.59
CA SER A 363 9.96 -7.42 4.96
C SER A 363 8.62 -6.71 5.08
N SER A 364 8.62 -5.41 4.87
CA SER A 364 7.42 -4.58 4.84
C SER A 364 7.40 -3.71 3.59
N ILE A 365 6.22 -3.56 2.99
CA ILE A 365 6.00 -2.72 1.82
C ILE A 365 5.00 -1.63 2.23
N MET A 366 5.43 -0.37 2.24
CA MET A 366 4.48 0.73 2.46
C MET A 366 3.57 0.88 1.25
N SER A 367 2.25 0.98 1.45
CA SER A 367 1.29 0.93 0.35
C SER A 367 0.28 2.07 0.37
N HIS A 368 -0.11 2.48 -0.83
CA HIS A 368 -1.27 3.33 -1.10
C HIS A 368 -2.58 2.54 -0.99
N ARG A 369 -3.69 3.24 -1.31
CA ARG A 369 -4.99 2.61 -1.60
C ARG A 369 -5.47 3.03 -3.00
N SER A 370 -6.55 2.38 -3.48
CA SER A 370 -7.14 2.72 -4.80
C SER A 370 -7.65 4.16 -4.87
N GLY A 371 -8.28 4.65 -3.80
CA GLY A 371 -8.65 6.06 -3.62
C GLY A 371 -7.59 6.80 -2.82
N GLU A 372 -6.82 7.65 -3.47
CA GLU A 372 -5.75 8.44 -2.87
C GLU A 372 -6.07 9.94 -2.90
N THR A 373 -5.26 10.72 -2.19
CA THR A 373 -5.24 12.17 -2.21
C THR A 373 -3.84 12.66 -2.58
N GLU A 374 -3.58 13.97 -2.53
CA GLU A 374 -2.22 14.53 -2.69
C GLU A 374 -1.34 14.31 -1.44
N ASP A 375 -1.88 13.75 -0.36
CA ASP A 375 -1.13 13.48 0.86
C ASP A 375 0.04 12.53 0.60
N THR A 376 1.23 12.86 1.14
CA THR A 376 2.48 12.14 0.89
C THR A 376 3.00 11.37 2.11
N THR A 377 2.23 11.29 3.18
CA THR A 377 2.66 10.68 4.45
C THR A 377 3.25 9.28 4.28
N ILE A 378 2.70 8.45 3.39
CA ILE A 378 3.24 7.09 3.16
C ILE A 378 4.64 7.09 2.55
N ALA A 379 5.02 8.11 1.79
CA ALA A 379 6.39 8.25 1.28
C ALA A 379 7.37 8.56 2.42
N ASP A 380 7.01 9.48 3.30
CA ASP A 380 7.79 9.78 4.51
C ASP A 380 7.88 8.58 5.45
N LEU A 381 6.77 7.86 5.68
CA LEU A 381 6.73 6.64 6.51
C LEU A 381 7.60 5.52 5.94
N ALA A 382 7.61 5.32 4.61
CA ALA A 382 8.45 4.29 3.98
C ALA A 382 9.94 4.49 4.28
N VAL A 383 10.40 5.75 4.28
CA VAL A 383 11.80 6.10 4.61
C VAL A 383 12.00 6.13 6.13
N ALA A 384 11.07 6.70 6.89
CA ALA A 384 11.13 6.76 8.36
C ALA A 384 11.35 5.39 8.98
N LEU A 385 10.62 4.40 8.50
CA LEU A 385 10.64 3.03 9.04
C LEU A 385 11.61 2.10 8.30
N ASN A 386 12.39 2.64 7.37
CA ASN A 386 13.31 1.85 6.54
C ASN A 386 12.63 0.61 5.94
N CYS A 387 11.41 0.76 5.43
CA CYS A 387 10.65 -0.35 4.83
C CYS A 387 11.38 -0.98 3.64
N GLY A 388 12.18 -0.19 2.93
CA GLY A 388 12.96 -0.60 1.76
C GLY A 388 12.12 -0.85 0.51
N GLN A 389 10.79 -0.78 0.60
CA GLN A 389 9.86 -1.01 -0.50
C GLN A 389 8.63 -0.11 -0.36
N ILE A 390 8.05 0.33 -1.50
CA ILE A 390 6.79 1.08 -1.56
C ILE A 390 5.97 0.63 -2.77
N LYS A 391 4.66 0.39 -2.55
CA LYS A 391 3.65 0.15 -3.57
C LYS A 391 2.73 1.36 -3.62
N THR A 392 2.90 2.25 -4.63
CA THR A 392 2.13 3.50 -4.68
C THR A 392 1.63 3.84 -6.09
N GLY A 393 1.28 2.80 -6.84
CA GLY A 393 0.67 2.90 -8.17
C GLY A 393 1.68 3.06 -9.29
N SER A 394 1.20 3.52 -10.44
CA SER A 394 1.96 3.64 -11.68
C SER A 394 2.66 4.99 -11.81
N ALA A 395 3.32 5.20 -12.96
CA ALA A 395 3.98 6.45 -13.34
C ALA A 395 3.00 7.46 -13.99
N SER A 396 1.77 7.50 -13.52
CA SER A 396 0.74 8.45 -13.96
C SER A 396 -0.28 8.73 -12.85
N ARG A 397 -1.06 9.80 -12.98
CA ARG A 397 -1.99 10.41 -12.01
C ARG A 397 -1.26 11.11 -10.86
N THR A 398 -1.67 12.33 -10.57
CA THR A 398 -1.02 13.24 -9.60
C THR A 398 -1.01 12.66 -8.18
N ASP A 399 -2.08 11.96 -7.80
CA ASP A 399 -2.24 11.28 -6.51
C ASP A 399 -1.14 10.21 -6.28
N ARG A 400 -0.64 9.57 -7.33
CA ARG A 400 0.49 8.62 -7.28
C ARG A 400 1.83 9.36 -7.35
N MET A 401 1.94 10.26 -8.33
CA MET A 401 3.19 11.02 -8.55
C MET A 401 3.57 11.88 -7.35
N ALA A 402 2.60 12.35 -6.55
CA ALA A 402 2.88 13.10 -5.32
C ALA A 402 3.81 12.34 -4.37
N LYS A 403 3.61 11.01 -4.19
CA LYS A 403 4.45 10.16 -3.34
C LYS A 403 5.83 9.97 -3.93
N TYR A 404 5.92 9.70 -5.25
CA TYR A 404 7.22 9.59 -5.94
C TYR A 404 8.01 10.89 -5.90
N ASN A 405 7.35 12.03 -6.13
CA ASN A 405 7.98 13.35 -6.04
C ASN A 405 8.47 13.64 -4.61
N GLN A 406 7.74 13.20 -3.58
CA GLN A 406 8.19 13.32 -2.20
C GLN A 406 9.45 12.49 -1.94
N LEU A 407 9.52 11.28 -2.45
CA LEU A 407 10.72 10.43 -2.33
C LEU A 407 11.94 11.03 -3.04
N ILE A 408 11.77 11.70 -4.19
CA ILE A 408 12.85 12.46 -4.85
C ILE A 408 13.35 13.58 -3.92
N ARG A 409 12.44 14.35 -3.28
CA ARG A 409 12.84 15.40 -2.33
C ARG A 409 13.59 14.82 -1.12
N ILE A 410 13.14 13.66 -0.63
CA ILE A 410 13.83 12.98 0.49
C ILE A 410 15.22 12.49 0.06
N GLU A 411 15.35 11.93 -1.15
CA GLU A 411 16.65 11.53 -1.70
C GLU A 411 17.62 12.72 -1.78
N GLU A 412 17.14 13.86 -2.26
CA GLU A 412 17.91 15.10 -2.30
C GLU A 412 18.32 15.58 -0.90
N LEU A 413 17.40 15.56 0.08
CA LEU A 413 17.70 15.94 1.47
C LEU A 413 18.68 15.01 2.17
N LEU A 414 18.76 13.75 1.76
CA LEU A 414 19.71 12.76 2.31
C LEU A 414 21.08 12.86 1.65
N GLU A 415 21.18 13.45 0.46
CA GLU A 415 22.43 13.58 -0.31
C GLU A 415 23.19 12.24 -0.41
N GLY A 416 24.49 12.22 -0.13
CA GLY A 416 25.33 11.04 -0.16
C GLY A 416 25.00 9.96 0.90
N ASN A 417 24.05 10.23 1.82
CA ASN A 417 23.60 9.27 2.82
C ASN A 417 22.38 8.47 2.35
N ALA A 418 21.78 8.80 1.20
CA ALA A 418 20.67 8.06 0.64
C ALA A 418 21.11 6.64 0.23
N ILE A 419 20.40 5.64 0.70
CA ILE A 419 20.67 4.23 0.40
C ILE A 419 19.53 3.69 -0.44
N TYR A 420 19.79 3.30 -1.70
CA TYR A 420 18.86 2.52 -2.49
C TYR A 420 19.19 1.03 -2.33
N PRO A 421 18.28 0.22 -1.77
CA PRO A 421 18.66 -1.10 -1.26
C PRO A 421 18.85 -2.17 -2.33
N LYS A 422 18.47 -1.90 -3.59
CA LYS A 422 18.48 -2.87 -4.69
C LYS A 422 17.67 -4.12 -4.28
N GLY A 423 17.99 -5.30 -4.76
CA GLY A 423 17.25 -6.52 -4.43
C GLY A 423 17.38 -7.02 -2.97
N ARG A 424 18.01 -6.29 -2.05
CA ARG A 424 18.35 -6.79 -0.69
C ARG A 424 17.15 -6.98 0.25
N PHE A 425 16.04 -6.29 -0.01
CA PHE A 425 14.83 -6.35 0.83
C PHE A 425 13.82 -7.41 0.38
N PHE A 426 14.06 -8.04 -0.75
CA PHE A 426 13.29 -9.21 -1.14
C PHE A 426 13.85 -10.42 -0.37
N ASN A 427 13.17 -10.86 0.68
CA ASN A 427 13.62 -11.87 1.66
C ASN A 427 13.72 -13.29 1.08
N PHE A 428 14.40 -13.47 -0.05
CA PHE A 428 14.66 -14.80 -0.60
C PHE A 428 16.17 -15.01 -0.79
N GLY A 429 16.57 -16.25 -0.66
CA GLY A 429 17.99 -16.67 -0.88
C GLY A 429 18.90 -16.37 0.31
N LYS A 430 18.35 -16.22 1.52
CA LYS A 430 19.12 -16.18 2.78
C LYS A 430 19.10 -17.52 3.47
#